data_1737bca7d73830dc187cc7f05a222e1e
#
_entry.id   1737bca7d73830dc187cc7f05a222e1e
#
_cell.length_a   1.000
_cell.length_b   1.000
_cell.length_c   1.000
_cell.angle_alpha   90.00
_cell.angle_beta   90.00
_cell.angle_gamma   90.00
#
_symmetry.space_group_name_H-M   'P 1'
#
loop_
_entity.id
_entity.type
_entity.pdbx_description
1 polymer ?
#
loop_
_entity_poly.entity_id
_entity_poly.type
_entity_poly.pdbx_seq_one_letter_code
_entity_poly.pdbx_strand_id
1 'polypeptide(L)'
;DGAYVPIFQIPPQYPRRAAERGIEGCVVVEYTVTTMGTVRDPEVIAANPSGIFNSSAQRAALKYKYKPMIRDGVAVEVPGVKQRITFILEGEGKGPDYIPQNCLEMY
;
A
#
# COMPACT_ATOMS: atom_id res chain seq x y z
N ASP A 1 7.75 -4.91 -16.98
CA ASP A 1 8.50 -4.82 -15.92
C ASP A 1 7.95 -5.59 -14.86
N GLY A 2 8.13 -6.47 -14.73
CA GLY A 2 7.65 -7.28 -13.81
C GLY A 2 7.49 -6.69 -12.50
N ALA A 3 6.38 -6.32 -12.24
CA ALA A 3 6.10 -5.73 -10.97
C ALA A 3 6.57 -6.66 -9.88
N TYR A 4 7.32 -6.11 -8.96
CA TYR A 4 7.73 -6.83 -7.77
C TYR A 4 6.57 -6.72 -6.79
N VAL A 5 5.81 -7.79 -6.66
CA VAL A 5 4.57 -7.76 -5.88
C VAL A 5 4.72 -8.63 -4.63
N PRO A 6 4.04 -8.27 -3.54
CA PRO A 6 4.14 -9.08 -2.32
C PRO A 6 3.42 -10.41 -2.47
N ILE A 7 3.95 -11.42 -1.81
CA ILE A 7 3.31 -12.74 -1.76
C ILE A 7 2.27 -12.79 -0.64
N PHE A 8 2.29 -11.84 0.27
CA PHE A 8 1.32 -11.74 1.34
C PHE A 8 1.02 -10.26 1.58
N GLN A 9 -0.26 -9.91 1.51
CA GLN A 9 -0.76 -8.56 1.81
C GLN A 9 -1.96 -8.71 2.71
N ILE A 10 -2.03 -7.83 3.72
CA ILE A 10 -3.24 -7.76 4.51
C ILE A 10 -3.94 -6.44 4.17
N PRO A 11 -5.27 -6.41 4.27
CA PRO A 11 -5.97 -5.14 4.11
C PRO A 11 -5.58 -4.18 5.22
N PRO A 12 -5.48 -2.89 4.93
CA PRO A 12 -5.22 -1.92 5.99
C PRO A 12 -6.43 -1.78 6.88
N GLN A 13 -6.19 -1.36 8.12
CA GLN A 13 -7.28 -1.07 9.03
C GLN A 13 -7.89 0.27 8.64
N TYR A 14 -9.20 0.31 8.42
CA TYR A 14 -9.88 1.53 8.03
C TYR A 14 -9.99 2.46 9.25
N PRO A 15 -9.51 3.71 9.14
CA PRO A 15 -9.65 4.65 10.26
C PRO A 15 -11.12 4.89 10.57
N ARG A 16 -11.47 4.80 11.84
CA ARG A 16 -12.85 4.82 12.27
C ARG A 16 -13.59 6.09 11.85
N ARG A 17 -12.96 7.25 12.07
CA ARG A 17 -13.61 8.52 11.71
C ARG A 17 -13.82 8.66 10.22
N ALA A 18 -12.88 8.16 9.43
CA ALA A 18 -13.02 8.20 8.00
C ALA A 18 -14.20 7.32 7.56
N ALA A 19 -14.34 6.15 8.16
CA ALA A 19 -15.45 5.27 7.84
C ALA A 19 -16.77 5.92 8.21
N GLU A 20 -16.85 6.55 9.38
CA GLU A 20 -18.07 7.19 9.85
C GLU A 20 -18.49 8.36 8.96
N ARG A 21 -17.52 9.03 8.36
CA ARG A 21 -17.77 10.18 7.50
C ARG A 21 -17.88 9.83 6.03
N GLY A 22 -17.73 8.56 5.70
CA GLY A 22 -17.78 8.11 4.31
C GLY A 22 -16.61 8.56 3.47
N ILE A 23 -15.44 8.75 4.09
CA ILE A 23 -14.27 9.23 3.38
C ILE A 23 -13.47 8.06 2.85
N GLU A 24 -13.20 8.09 1.54
CA GLU A 24 -12.34 7.12 0.86
C GLU A 24 -11.07 7.82 0.41
N GLY A 25 -10.03 7.04 0.09
CA GLY A 25 -8.80 7.63 -0.37
C GLY A 25 -7.76 6.60 -0.75
N CYS A 26 -6.56 7.08 -0.95
CA CYS A 26 -5.45 6.24 -1.35
C CYS A 26 -4.15 6.83 -0.85
N VAL A 27 -3.16 5.94 -0.69
CA VAL A 27 -1.84 6.30 -0.20
C VAL A 27 -0.83 5.51 -1.02
N VAL A 28 0.23 6.18 -1.47
CA VAL A 28 1.36 5.48 -2.06
C VAL A 28 2.46 5.44 -1.03
N VAL A 29 2.94 4.24 -0.74
CA VAL A 29 3.99 4.01 0.25
C VAL A 29 5.21 3.50 -0.48
N GLU A 30 6.38 4.01 -0.13
CA GLU A 30 7.64 3.56 -0.69
C GLU A 30 8.48 2.97 0.43
N TYR A 31 9.11 1.84 0.17
CA TYR A 31 9.87 1.15 1.21
C TYR A 31 10.97 0.27 0.62
N THR A 32 11.76 -0.31 1.49
CA THR A 32 12.78 -1.27 1.12
C THR A 32 12.33 -2.66 1.51
N VAL A 33 12.47 -3.61 0.60
CA VAL A 33 12.25 -5.03 0.91
C VAL A 33 13.58 -5.61 1.31
N THR A 34 13.63 -6.22 2.49
CA THR A 34 14.87 -6.74 3.04
C THR A 34 15.25 -8.08 2.40
N THR A 35 16.44 -8.55 2.75
CA THR A 35 16.90 -9.86 2.25
C THR A 35 16.02 -11.01 2.73
N MET A 36 15.20 -10.79 3.76
CA MET A 36 14.27 -11.79 4.27
C MET A 36 12.87 -11.63 3.72
N GLY A 37 12.66 -10.66 2.82
CA GLY A 37 11.35 -10.44 2.25
C GLY A 37 10.41 -9.60 3.10
N THR A 38 10.91 -9.00 4.16
CA THR A 38 10.10 -8.13 5.00
C THR A 38 10.21 -6.68 4.52
N VAL A 39 9.30 -5.82 4.97
CA VAL A 39 9.27 -4.40 4.59
C VAL A 39 9.95 -3.59 5.66
N ARG A 40 10.82 -2.67 5.24
CA ARG A 40 11.54 -1.77 6.13
C ARG A 40 11.33 -0.33 5.70
N ASP A 41 11.15 0.55 6.67
CA ASP A 41 11.09 2.01 6.50
C ASP A 41 10.04 2.47 5.50
N PRO A 42 8.77 2.09 5.68
CA PRO A 42 7.74 2.57 4.77
C PRO A 42 7.51 4.07 4.94
N GLU A 43 7.52 4.79 3.82
CA GLU A 43 7.33 6.22 3.77
C GLU A 43 6.15 6.55 2.88
N VAL A 44 5.28 7.44 3.34
CA VAL A 44 4.18 7.92 2.50
C VAL A 44 4.74 8.97 1.55
N ILE A 45 4.65 8.71 0.25
CA ILE A 45 5.14 9.65 -0.76
C ILE A 45 4.01 10.38 -1.47
N ALA A 46 2.77 9.89 -1.35
CA ALA A 46 1.59 10.56 -1.89
C ALA A 46 0.38 10.07 -1.13
N ALA A 47 -0.59 10.94 -0.90
CA ALA A 47 -1.81 10.57 -0.19
C ALA A 47 -2.93 11.54 -0.57
N ASN A 48 -4.14 10.99 -0.72
CA ASN A 48 -5.32 11.81 -0.99
C ASN A 48 -6.54 11.15 -0.35
N PRO A 49 -7.17 11.77 0.63
CA PRO A 49 -6.78 13.03 1.27
C PRO A 49 -5.54 12.86 2.15
N SER A 50 -4.83 13.95 2.31
CA SER A 50 -3.58 13.95 3.04
C SER A 50 -3.82 13.74 4.53
N GLY A 51 -3.00 12.89 5.15
CA GLY A 51 -2.97 12.75 6.61
C GLY A 51 -3.99 11.80 7.22
N ILE A 52 -5.04 11.44 6.50
CA ILE A 52 -6.12 10.63 7.08
C ILE A 52 -5.75 9.16 7.13
N PHE A 53 -5.19 8.64 6.05
CA PHE A 53 -4.92 7.21 5.91
C PHE A 53 -3.45 6.86 6.06
N ASN A 54 -2.58 7.84 6.29
CA ASN A 54 -1.14 7.64 6.22
C ASN A 54 -0.64 6.55 7.17
N SER A 55 -0.95 6.65 8.45
CA SER A 55 -0.41 5.70 9.40
C SER A 55 -1.01 4.31 9.23
N SER A 56 -2.28 4.24 8.84
CA SER A 56 -2.91 2.94 8.58
C SER A 56 -2.22 2.23 7.42
N ALA A 57 -1.91 2.98 6.35
CA ALA A 57 -1.21 2.42 5.20
C ALA A 57 0.20 1.97 5.57
N GLN A 58 0.91 2.76 6.37
CA GLN A 58 2.26 2.38 6.80
C GLN A 58 2.25 1.11 7.62
N ARG A 59 1.29 1.00 8.55
CA ARG A 59 1.18 -0.21 9.37
C ARG A 59 0.87 -1.44 8.54
N ALA A 60 0.00 -1.29 7.54
CA ALA A 60 -0.33 -2.41 6.66
C ALA A 60 0.91 -2.84 5.85
N ALA A 61 1.64 -1.87 5.31
CA ALA A 61 2.81 -2.16 4.50
C ALA A 61 3.87 -2.91 5.31
N LEU A 62 4.02 -2.59 6.58
CA LEU A 62 5.00 -3.29 7.43
C LEU A 62 4.72 -4.78 7.57
N LYS A 63 3.49 -5.20 7.29
CA LYS A 63 3.10 -6.60 7.41
C LYS A 63 3.11 -7.33 6.07
N TYR A 64 3.46 -6.65 4.99
CA TYR A 64 3.59 -7.30 3.69
C TYR A 64 4.79 -8.22 3.69
N LYS A 65 4.70 -9.29 2.92
CA LYS A 65 5.80 -10.23 2.75
C LYS A 65 6.10 -10.39 1.28
N TYR A 66 7.36 -10.45 0.95
CA TYR A 66 7.84 -10.63 -0.41
C TYR A 66 8.69 -11.87 -0.49
N LYS A 67 8.76 -12.45 -1.67
CA LYS A 67 9.77 -13.46 -1.94
C LYS A 67 11.11 -12.74 -2.01
N PRO A 68 12.13 -13.20 -1.28
CA PRO A 68 13.43 -12.52 -1.33
C PRO A 68 13.97 -12.45 -2.74
N MET A 69 14.58 -11.32 -3.07
CA MET A 69 15.21 -11.11 -4.36
C MET A 69 16.59 -11.73 -4.34
N ILE A 70 16.85 -12.61 -5.32
CA ILE A 70 18.13 -13.31 -5.40
C ILE A 70 18.89 -12.78 -6.61
N ARG A 71 20.13 -12.37 -6.41
CA ARG A 71 21.03 -11.99 -7.49
C ARG A 71 22.35 -12.73 -7.30
N ASP A 72 22.77 -13.42 -8.36
CA ASP A 72 24.01 -14.18 -8.33
C ASP A 72 24.08 -15.12 -7.12
N GLY A 73 22.92 -15.73 -6.80
CA GLY A 73 22.84 -16.69 -5.71
C GLY A 73 22.74 -16.10 -4.32
N VAL A 74 22.64 -14.77 -4.20
CA VAL A 74 22.65 -14.10 -2.91
C VAL A 74 21.37 -13.27 -2.77
N ALA A 75 20.74 -13.32 -1.60
CA ALA A 75 19.59 -12.48 -1.32
C ALA A 75 20.04 -11.02 -1.18
N VAL A 76 19.33 -10.12 -1.84
CA VAL A 76 19.67 -8.70 -1.83
C VAL A 76 18.47 -7.87 -1.41
N GLU A 77 18.74 -6.68 -0.88
CA GLU A 77 17.68 -5.72 -0.57
C GLU A 77 17.17 -5.08 -1.85
N VAL A 78 15.89 -4.69 -1.84
CA VAL A 78 15.29 -3.99 -2.96
C VAL A 78 14.72 -2.67 -2.44
N PRO A 79 15.44 -1.56 -2.63
CA PRO A 79 14.92 -0.25 -2.21
C PRO A 79 13.96 0.30 -3.25
N GLY A 80 13.21 1.33 -2.87
CA GLY A 80 12.37 2.05 -3.80
C GLY A 80 11.15 1.30 -4.29
N VAL A 81 10.67 0.33 -3.54
CA VAL A 81 9.47 -0.42 -3.90
C VAL A 81 8.26 0.42 -3.51
N LYS A 82 7.36 0.63 -4.46
CA LYS A 82 6.17 1.44 -4.23
C LYS A 82 4.92 0.58 -4.26
N GLN A 83 3.99 0.90 -3.39
CA GLN A 83 2.72 0.20 -3.33
C GLN A 83 1.62 1.22 -3.09
N ARG A 84 0.58 1.18 -3.94
CA ARG A 84 -0.61 2.01 -3.73
C ARG A 84 -1.59 1.22 -2.90
N ILE A 85 -2.06 1.84 -1.81
CA ILE A 85 -3.04 1.24 -0.91
C ILE A 85 -4.29 2.09 -0.98
N THR A 86 -5.41 1.47 -1.33
CA THR A 86 -6.67 2.17 -1.55
C THR A 86 -7.65 1.81 -0.44
N PHE A 87 -8.36 2.84 0.05
CA PHE A 87 -9.33 2.70 1.12
C PHE A 87 -10.71 2.95 0.54
N ILE A 88 -11.50 1.88 0.41
CA ILE A 88 -12.81 1.92 -0.23
C ILE A 88 -13.84 1.36 0.75
N LEU A 89 -14.96 2.07 0.87
CA LEU A 89 -16.09 1.60 1.67
C LEU A 89 -17.03 0.82 0.77
N GLU A 90 -17.66 -0.21 1.32
CA GLU A 90 -18.62 -1.00 0.56
C GLU A 90 -19.82 -0.17 0.19
N GLY A 91 -20.39 -0.43 -0.98
CA GLY A 91 -21.55 0.30 -1.45
C GLY A 91 -21.92 -0.10 -2.86
N GLU A 92 -23.08 0.34 -3.28
CA GLU A 92 -23.56 0.04 -4.62
C GLU A 92 -22.70 0.76 -5.65
N GLY A 93 -22.55 0.14 -6.82
CA GLY A 93 -21.80 0.73 -7.91
C GLY A 93 -20.29 0.61 -7.77
N LYS A 94 -19.81 -0.15 -6.77
CA LYS A 94 -18.39 -0.29 -6.56
C LYS A 94 -17.96 -1.72 -6.86
N GLY A 95 -17.61 -1.93 -8.12
CA GLY A 95 -17.08 -3.23 -8.54
C GLY A 95 -15.58 -3.31 -8.34
N PRO A 96 -14.95 -4.37 -8.88
CA PRO A 96 -13.51 -4.59 -8.68
C PRO A 96 -12.63 -3.53 -9.30
N ASP A 97 -13.15 -2.76 -10.25
CA ASP A 97 -12.37 -1.71 -10.90
C ASP A 97 -12.67 -0.33 -10.34
N TYR A 98 -13.45 -0.26 -9.26
CA TYR A 98 -13.81 1.03 -8.69
C TYR A 98 -12.59 1.74 -8.13
N ILE A 99 -12.44 3.01 -8.47
CA ILE A 99 -11.38 3.88 -7.96
C ILE A 99 -12.04 5.10 -7.35
N PRO A 100 -11.76 5.43 -6.08
CA PRO A 100 -12.34 6.64 -5.48
C PRO A 100 -12.01 7.87 -6.33
N GLN A 101 -12.98 8.78 -6.41
CA GLN A 101 -12.86 9.97 -7.25
C GLN A 101 -11.58 10.75 -6.95
N ASN A 102 -11.24 10.87 -5.67
CA ASN A 102 -10.08 11.65 -5.26
C ASN A 102 -8.75 10.93 -5.47
N CYS A 103 -8.79 9.71 -6.01
CA CYS A 103 -7.58 8.93 -6.25
C CYS A 103 -7.23 8.81 -7.71
N LEU A 104 -8.06 9.33 -8.61
CA LEU A 104 -7.88 9.10 -10.04
C LEU A 104 -6.52 9.57 -10.52
N GLU A 105 -6.00 10.67 -9.99
CA GLU A 105 -4.72 11.20 -10.42
C GLU A 105 -3.53 10.37 -9.94
N MET A 106 -3.76 9.48 -8.98
CA MET A 106 -2.69 8.65 -8.44
C MET A 106 -2.66 7.27 -9.09
N TYR A 107 -3.51 7.05 -10.06
CA TYR A 107 -3.57 5.79 -10.80
C TYR A 107 -2.96 5.89 -12.22
#